data_acbfd7fafe509f1182c696b1f80ff0b8
#
_entry.id   acbfd7fafe509f1182c696b1f80ff0b8
#
_cell.length_a   1.000
_cell.length_b   1.000
_cell.length_c   1.000
_cell.angle_alpha   90.00
_cell.angle_beta   90.00
_cell.angle_gamma   90.00
#
_symmetry.space_group_name_H-M   'P 1'
#
loop_
_entity.id
_entity.type
_entity.pdbx_description
1 polymer ?
#
loop_
_entity_poly.entity_id
_entity_poly.type
_entity_poly.pdbx_seq_one_letter_code
_entity_poly.pdbx_strand_id
1 'polypeptide(L)'
;KQFFHKDTKRKNVIPMLIHGDAAFAGQGIVAECFAMSGLKGHNTGGTIHIIVNNQIGFTTSPRFARSSPYPSDLGKIVDAPILHCNGDDPESVVHCAKIAIEFRQKFSKDVVIDIICYRRFGHNEGDEPSFTQPSMYKKIRSHPTTLKIYGEKLINDGTINKSDFDCLLYTSDAADDLGR
;
A
#
# COMPACT_ATOMS: atom_id res chain seq x y z
N LYS A 1 -15.76 -12.27 -11.28
CA LYS A 1 -16.86 -11.27 -11.33
C LYS A 1 -17.05 -10.68 -12.72
N GLN A 2 -16.02 -10.29 -13.47
CA GLN A 2 -16.13 -9.74 -14.84
C GLN A 2 -17.00 -10.63 -15.75
N PHE A 3 -16.78 -11.94 -15.71
CA PHE A 3 -17.59 -12.92 -16.46
C PHE A 3 -19.08 -12.87 -16.07
N PHE A 4 -19.39 -12.92 -14.77
CA PHE A 4 -20.77 -12.91 -14.27
C PHE A 4 -21.50 -11.60 -14.58
N HIS A 5 -20.79 -10.48 -14.56
CA HIS A 5 -21.35 -9.17 -14.87
C HIS A 5 -21.32 -8.85 -16.38
N LYS A 6 -20.91 -9.80 -17.23
CA LYS A 6 -20.77 -9.60 -18.69
C LYS A 6 -19.93 -8.36 -19.03
N ASP A 7 -18.94 -8.06 -18.20
CA ASP A 7 -18.04 -6.93 -18.40
C ASP A 7 -16.97 -7.25 -19.45
N THR A 8 -17.40 -7.34 -20.70
CA THR A 8 -16.53 -7.67 -21.84
C THR A 8 -15.43 -6.64 -22.07
N LYS A 9 -15.68 -5.39 -21.71
CA LYS A 9 -14.69 -4.29 -21.81
C LYS A 9 -13.78 -4.21 -20.58
N ARG A 10 -14.03 -4.99 -19.54
CA ARG A 10 -13.24 -5.03 -18.27
C ARG A 10 -13.10 -3.66 -17.59
N LYS A 11 -14.16 -2.84 -17.66
CA LYS A 11 -14.20 -1.47 -17.12
C LYS A 11 -15.01 -1.34 -15.84
N ASN A 12 -15.98 -2.23 -15.61
CA ASN A 12 -16.90 -2.14 -14.48
C ASN A 12 -16.40 -2.90 -13.25
N VAL A 13 -15.56 -3.94 -13.45
CA VAL A 13 -14.96 -4.73 -12.36
C VAL A 13 -13.44 -4.62 -12.46
N ILE A 14 -12.85 -4.03 -11.44
CA ILE A 14 -11.40 -3.74 -11.40
C ILE A 14 -10.76 -4.66 -10.38
N PRO A 15 -9.74 -5.45 -10.76
CA PRO A 15 -8.90 -6.16 -9.79
C PRO A 15 -8.01 -5.17 -9.03
N MET A 16 -7.97 -5.31 -7.72
CA MET A 16 -7.05 -4.60 -6.84
C MET A 16 -6.41 -5.61 -5.91
N LEU A 17 -5.10 -5.65 -5.85
CA LEU A 17 -4.32 -6.56 -5.03
C LEU A 17 -3.44 -5.77 -4.07
N ILE A 18 -3.50 -6.13 -2.79
CA ILE A 18 -2.68 -5.53 -1.74
C ILE A 18 -1.60 -6.54 -1.33
N HIS A 19 -0.36 -6.10 -1.29
CA HIS A 19 0.82 -6.91 -1.03
C HIS A 19 1.70 -6.30 0.05
N GLY A 20 2.38 -7.13 0.84
CA GLY A 20 3.59 -6.73 1.54
C GLY A 20 4.76 -6.66 0.56
N ASP A 21 5.75 -5.81 0.83
CA ASP A 21 6.90 -5.59 -0.06
C ASP A 21 7.76 -6.85 -0.28
N ALA A 22 8.02 -7.60 0.78
CA ALA A 22 8.79 -8.84 0.69
C ALA A 22 8.04 -9.92 -0.10
N ALA A 23 6.72 -10.02 0.08
CA ALA A 23 5.89 -10.98 -0.64
C ALA A 23 5.74 -10.61 -2.11
N PHE A 24 5.64 -9.32 -2.43
CA PHE A 24 5.57 -8.85 -3.82
C PHE A 24 6.83 -9.21 -4.61
N ALA A 25 8.00 -8.94 -4.03
CA ALA A 25 9.27 -9.14 -4.71
C ALA A 25 9.80 -10.58 -4.66
N GLY A 26 9.43 -11.37 -3.63
CA GLY A 26 10.19 -12.56 -3.27
C GLY A 26 9.52 -13.91 -3.46
N GLN A 27 8.21 -13.99 -3.76
CA GLN A 27 7.50 -15.28 -3.84
C GLN A 27 7.34 -15.84 -5.26
N GLY A 28 7.79 -15.14 -6.29
CA GLY A 28 7.70 -15.58 -7.69
C GLY A 28 6.32 -15.43 -8.33
N ILE A 29 5.24 -15.65 -7.60
CA ILE A 29 3.87 -15.63 -8.13
C ILE A 29 3.48 -14.28 -8.77
N VAL A 30 3.96 -13.18 -8.24
CA VAL A 30 3.68 -11.84 -8.80
C VAL A 30 4.35 -11.68 -10.15
N ALA A 31 5.62 -12.11 -10.29
CA ALA A 31 6.33 -12.09 -11.56
C ALA A 31 5.63 -12.97 -12.61
N GLU A 32 5.15 -14.15 -12.22
CA GLU A 32 4.39 -15.04 -13.09
C GLU A 32 3.06 -14.42 -13.52
N CYS A 33 2.34 -13.77 -12.60
CA CYS A 33 1.10 -13.05 -12.92
C CYS A 33 1.35 -11.91 -13.90
N PHE A 34 2.41 -11.14 -13.73
CA PHE A 34 2.78 -10.10 -14.70
C PHE A 34 3.11 -10.70 -16.06
N ALA A 35 3.88 -11.79 -16.11
CA ALA A 35 4.19 -12.47 -17.38
C ALA A 35 2.94 -12.94 -18.13
N MET A 36 1.86 -13.25 -17.43
CA MET A 36 0.59 -13.68 -18.02
C MET A 36 -0.41 -12.55 -18.27
N SER A 37 -0.25 -11.38 -17.66
CA SER A 37 -1.28 -10.32 -17.60
C SER A 37 -1.73 -9.80 -18.98
N GLY A 38 -0.86 -9.82 -19.97
CA GLY A 38 -1.14 -9.43 -21.35
C GLY A 38 -1.73 -10.52 -22.24
N LEU A 39 -1.77 -11.77 -21.76
CA LEU A 39 -2.25 -12.89 -22.59
C LEU A 39 -3.79 -12.90 -22.69
N LYS A 40 -4.31 -13.25 -23.86
CA LYS A 40 -5.76 -13.21 -24.16
C LYS A 40 -6.61 -13.95 -23.13
N GLY A 41 -6.14 -15.10 -22.61
CA GLY A 41 -6.87 -15.92 -21.63
C GLY A 41 -6.76 -15.41 -20.18
N HIS A 42 -5.79 -14.57 -19.88
CA HIS A 42 -5.47 -14.11 -18.52
C HIS A 42 -5.68 -12.60 -18.29
N ASN A 43 -5.86 -11.86 -19.37
CA ASN A 43 -6.03 -10.41 -19.31
C ASN A 43 -7.28 -10.00 -18.52
N THR A 44 -7.11 -9.15 -17.52
CA THR A 44 -8.17 -8.59 -16.66
C THR A 44 -8.57 -7.17 -17.05
N GLY A 45 -7.92 -6.58 -18.03
CA GLY A 45 -8.03 -5.16 -18.36
C GLY A 45 -7.17 -4.26 -17.46
N GLY A 46 -6.12 -4.84 -16.88
CA GLY A 46 -5.21 -4.20 -15.94
C GLY A 46 -5.60 -4.39 -14.49
N THR A 47 -4.61 -4.65 -13.66
CA THR A 47 -4.71 -4.80 -12.21
C THR A 47 -4.03 -3.62 -11.52
N ILE A 48 -4.63 -3.11 -10.45
CA ILE A 48 -3.99 -2.14 -9.56
C ILE A 48 -3.31 -2.93 -8.44
N HIS A 49 -1.99 -2.89 -8.40
CA HIS A 49 -1.18 -3.49 -7.36
C HIS A 49 -0.81 -2.43 -6.33
N ILE A 50 -1.14 -2.65 -5.07
CA ILE A 50 -0.79 -1.77 -3.95
C ILE A 50 0.22 -2.51 -3.09
N ILE A 51 1.41 -1.96 -2.94
CA ILE A 51 2.45 -2.50 -2.08
C ILE A 51 2.46 -1.69 -0.79
N VAL A 52 2.13 -2.34 0.33
CA VAL A 52 2.34 -1.78 1.67
C VAL A 52 3.80 -2.05 2.04
N ASN A 53 4.68 -1.14 1.61
CA ASN A 53 6.12 -1.27 1.71
C ASN A 53 6.62 -0.85 3.09
N ASN A 54 6.55 -1.77 4.04
CA ASN A 54 7.02 -1.53 5.41
C ASN A 54 8.55 -1.68 5.56
N GLN A 55 9.27 -1.94 4.47
CA GLN A 55 10.72 -1.99 4.35
C GLN A 55 11.40 -3.13 5.11
N ILE A 56 10.67 -4.06 5.69
CA ILE A 56 11.21 -5.21 6.43
C ILE A 56 10.48 -6.50 6.06
N GLY A 57 11.23 -7.57 5.80
CA GLY A 57 10.67 -8.91 5.59
C GLY A 57 10.90 -9.79 6.81
N PHE A 58 9.91 -9.98 7.67
CA PHE A 58 10.03 -10.63 8.97
C PHE A 58 11.17 -10.02 9.80
N THR A 59 12.35 -10.62 9.80
CA THR A 59 13.57 -10.14 10.47
C THR A 59 14.65 -9.65 9.49
N THR A 60 14.37 -9.70 8.18
CA THR A 60 15.33 -9.32 7.15
C THR A 60 15.36 -7.81 6.97
N SER A 61 16.53 -7.22 7.20
CA SER A 61 16.76 -5.79 7.00
C SER A 61 16.62 -5.40 5.52
N PRO A 62 16.21 -4.16 5.19
CA PRO A 62 16.08 -3.68 3.82
C PRO A 62 17.32 -3.89 2.95
N ARG A 63 18.51 -3.78 3.53
CA ARG A 63 19.80 -3.96 2.84
C ARG A 63 20.00 -5.35 2.24
N PHE A 64 19.36 -6.35 2.83
CA PHE A 64 19.54 -7.75 2.46
C PHE A 64 18.28 -8.37 1.87
N ALA A 65 17.22 -7.57 1.66
CA ALA A 65 15.93 -8.09 1.25
C ALA A 65 15.85 -8.40 -0.24
N ARG A 66 16.50 -7.61 -1.07
CA ARG A 66 16.45 -7.75 -2.54
C ARG A 66 17.62 -7.05 -3.22
N SER A 67 17.91 -7.44 -4.45
CA SER A 67 18.95 -6.81 -5.29
C SER A 67 18.47 -5.48 -5.90
N SER A 68 17.19 -5.36 -6.22
CA SER A 68 16.60 -4.14 -6.78
C SER A 68 16.36 -3.09 -5.69
N PRO A 69 16.41 -1.78 -6.01
CA PRO A 69 16.13 -0.70 -5.06
C PRO A 69 14.74 -0.78 -4.44
N TYR A 70 13.73 -1.15 -5.24
CA TYR A 70 12.34 -1.20 -4.81
C TYR A 70 11.68 -2.56 -5.06
N PRO A 71 10.76 -3.01 -4.20
CA PRO A 71 9.98 -4.22 -4.46
C PRO A 71 9.14 -4.08 -5.74
N SER A 72 8.67 -2.87 -6.01
CA SER A 72 7.87 -2.50 -7.16
C SER A 72 8.59 -2.62 -8.52
N ASP A 73 9.92 -2.80 -8.53
CA ASP A 73 10.71 -2.96 -9.77
C ASP A 73 10.24 -4.17 -10.61
N LEU A 74 9.55 -5.13 -10.02
CA LEU A 74 8.88 -6.22 -10.77
C LEU A 74 7.87 -5.70 -11.80
N GLY A 75 7.23 -4.56 -11.56
CA GLY A 75 6.31 -3.95 -12.52
C GLY A 75 6.97 -3.56 -13.84
N LYS A 76 8.29 -3.38 -13.84
CA LYS A 76 9.07 -3.07 -15.04
C LYS A 76 9.08 -4.22 -16.07
N ILE A 77 8.80 -5.45 -15.65
CA ILE A 77 8.74 -6.63 -16.56
C ILE A 77 7.69 -6.42 -17.66
N VAL A 78 6.61 -5.69 -17.35
CA VAL A 78 5.49 -5.42 -18.27
C VAL A 78 5.31 -3.93 -18.56
N ASP A 79 6.33 -3.12 -18.28
CA ASP A 79 6.28 -1.66 -18.44
C ASP A 79 5.08 -1.02 -17.69
N ALA A 80 4.71 -1.58 -16.54
CA ALA A 80 3.68 -1.00 -15.70
C ALA A 80 4.20 0.28 -15.04
N PRO A 81 3.42 1.39 -15.05
CA PRO A 81 3.76 2.57 -14.28
C PRO A 81 3.87 2.24 -12.79
N ILE A 82 4.87 2.81 -12.13
CA ILE A 82 5.12 2.67 -10.72
C ILE A 82 5.00 4.05 -10.08
N LEU A 83 4.11 4.18 -9.10
CA LEU A 83 3.88 5.40 -8.34
C LEU A 83 4.39 5.17 -6.91
N HIS A 84 5.37 5.97 -6.49
CA HIS A 84 5.86 5.92 -5.12
C HIS A 84 5.21 7.04 -4.30
N CYS A 85 4.71 6.72 -3.12
CA CYS A 85 4.15 7.70 -2.20
C CYS A 85 4.53 7.41 -0.74
N ASN A 86 4.52 8.46 0.07
CA ASN A 86 4.77 8.37 1.50
C ASN A 86 3.48 7.96 2.22
N GLY A 87 3.51 6.86 2.98
CA GLY A 87 2.38 6.38 3.77
C GLY A 87 1.97 7.32 4.91
N ASP A 88 2.82 8.25 5.33
CA ASP A 88 2.47 9.30 6.30
C ASP A 88 1.80 10.52 5.67
N ASP A 89 1.61 10.52 4.34
CA ASP A 89 0.87 11.55 3.61
C ASP A 89 -0.36 10.97 2.92
N PRO A 90 -1.54 10.93 3.57
CA PRO A 90 -2.75 10.37 2.99
C PRO A 90 -3.20 11.05 1.69
N GLU A 91 -2.94 12.35 1.53
CA GLU A 91 -3.30 13.07 0.30
C GLU A 91 -2.48 12.59 -0.89
N SER A 92 -1.18 12.36 -0.69
CA SER A 92 -0.30 11.77 -1.70
C SER A 92 -0.75 10.35 -2.09
N VAL A 93 -1.14 9.52 -1.11
CA VAL A 93 -1.66 8.18 -1.37
C VAL A 93 -2.94 8.22 -2.19
N VAL A 94 -3.89 9.10 -1.83
CA VAL A 94 -5.15 9.29 -2.58
C VAL A 94 -4.87 9.83 -3.98
N HIS A 95 -3.91 10.73 -4.13
CA HIS A 95 -3.53 11.26 -5.44
C HIS A 95 -2.96 10.15 -6.34
N CYS A 96 -2.05 9.34 -5.83
CA CYS A 96 -1.53 8.17 -6.55
C CYS A 96 -2.64 7.18 -6.94
N ALA A 97 -3.60 6.94 -6.05
CA ALA A 97 -4.73 6.07 -6.34
C ALA A 97 -5.62 6.60 -7.47
N LYS A 98 -5.86 7.92 -7.52
CA LYS A 98 -6.59 8.56 -8.63
C LYS A 98 -5.86 8.40 -9.96
N ILE A 99 -4.55 8.67 -9.99
CA ILE A 99 -3.73 8.47 -11.20
C ILE A 99 -3.77 7.00 -11.64
N ALA A 100 -3.63 6.07 -10.71
CA ALA A 100 -3.62 4.64 -11.00
C ALA A 100 -4.94 4.16 -11.62
N ILE A 101 -6.09 4.58 -11.06
CA ILE A 101 -7.40 4.19 -11.60
C ILE A 101 -7.64 4.82 -12.99
N GLU A 102 -7.30 6.08 -13.19
CA GLU A 102 -7.43 6.75 -14.49
C GLU A 102 -6.55 6.10 -15.55
N PHE A 103 -5.29 5.79 -15.22
CA PHE A 103 -4.37 5.08 -16.10
C PHE A 103 -4.93 3.72 -16.49
N ARG A 104 -5.30 2.91 -15.48
CA ARG A 104 -5.88 1.57 -15.71
C ARG A 104 -7.13 1.64 -16.58
N GLN A 105 -8.02 2.58 -16.31
CA GLN A 105 -9.27 2.73 -17.07
C GLN A 105 -9.03 3.20 -18.50
N LYS A 106 -8.04 4.05 -18.71
CA LYS A 106 -7.69 4.58 -20.03
C LYS A 106 -6.96 3.55 -20.88
N PHE A 107 -5.96 2.89 -20.31
CA PHE A 107 -5.03 2.06 -21.08
C PHE A 107 -5.26 0.55 -20.95
N SER A 108 -6.09 0.11 -19.99
CA SER A 108 -6.34 -1.31 -19.70
C SER A 108 -5.04 -2.10 -19.41
N LYS A 109 -4.12 -1.48 -18.69
CA LYS A 109 -2.82 -2.03 -18.28
C LYS A 109 -2.69 -2.04 -16.77
N ASP A 110 -1.76 -2.87 -16.28
CA ASP A 110 -1.40 -2.94 -14.87
C ASP A 110 -0.73 -1.65 -14.42
N VAL A 111 -0.87 -1.34 -13.13
CA VAL A 111 -0.24 -0.20 -12.47
C VAL A 111 0.13 -0.59 -11.04
N VAL A 112 1.25 -0.08 -10.56
CA VAL A 112 1.77 -0.37 -9.22
C VAL A 112 1.81 0.91 -8.39
N ILE A 113 1.28 0.85 -7.17
CA ILE A 113 1.42 1.89 -6.16
C ILE A 113 2.30 1.33 -5.04
N ASP A 114 3.45 1.93 -4.81
CA ASP A 114 4.40 1.56 -3.76
C ASP A 114 4.30 2.58 -2.62
N ILE A 115 3.60 2.18 -1.54
CA ILE A 115 3.36 3.02 -0.38
C ILE A 115 4.49 2.77 0.63
N ILE A 116 5.44 3.69 0.70
CA ILE A 116 6.57 3.62 1.64
C ILE A 116 6.06 3.91 3.04
N CYS A 117 6.15 2.94 3.92
CA CYS A 117 5.68 3.01 5.30
C CYS A 117 6.59 2.24 6.25
N TYR A 118 6.12 1.94 7.45
CA TYR A 118 6.85 1.15 8.44
C TYR A 118 5.88 0.26 9.23
N ARG A 119 6.40 -0.86 9.74
CA ARG A 119 5.65 -1.79 10.58
C ARG A 119 5.83 -1.39 12.05
N ARG A 120 4.76 -1.07 12.77
CA ARG A 120 4.84 -0.62 14.18
C ARG A 120 5.03 -1.77 15.16
N PHE A 121 4.42 -2.90 14.88
CA PHE A 121 4.44 -4.09 15.73
C PHE A 121 5.29 -5.20 15.12
N GLY A 122 5.39 -6.35 15.80
CA GLY A 122 6.07 -7.52 15.28
C GLY A 122 5.41 -8.12 14.03
N HIS A 123 6.07 -9.11 13.44
CA HIS A 123 5.52 -9.85 12.31
C HIS A 123 4.28 -10.67 12.71
N ASN A 124 4.26 -11.14 13.93
CA ASN A 124 3.15 -11.83 14.58
C ASN A 124 3.13 -11.47 16.07
N GLU A 125 2.18 -12.00 16.81
CA GLU A 125 1.98 -11.71 18.23
C GLU A 125 3.17 -12.10 19.13
N GLY A 126 3.94 -13.11 18.74
CA GLY A 126 5.12 -13.58 19.48
C GLY A 126 6.43 -12.91 19.07
N ASP A 127 6.43 -12.03 18.08
CA ASP A 127 7.63 -11.38 17.57
C ASP A 127 7.87 -10.02 18.23
N GLU A 128 9.00 -9.91 18.95
CA GLU A 128 9.50 -8.60 19.43
C GLU A 128 10.60 -8.11 18.48
N PRO A 129 10.24 -7.22 17.54
CA PRO A 129 11.15 -6.83 16.47
C PRO A 129 12.36 -6.01 16.90
N SER A 130 12.37 -5.46 18.11
CA SER A 130 13.52 -4.74 18.64
C SER A 130 14.70 -5.66 18.95
N PHE A 131 14.50 -6.96 19.06
CA PHE A 131 15.59 -7.92 19.23
C PHE A 131 16.47 -8.05 17.99
N THR A 132 15.86 -7.99 16.82
CA THR A 132 16.59 -8.13 15.53
C THR A 132 16.87 -6.79 14.86
N GLN A 133 16.03 -5.77 15.10
CA GLN A 133 16.09 -4.45 14.47
C GLN A 133 16.04 -3.32 15.50
N PRO A 134 16.97 -3.26 16.48
CA PRO A 134 16.89 -2.32 17.62
C PRO A 134 16.90 -0.85 17.20
N SER A 135 17.79 -0.47 16.27
CA SER A 135 17.91 0.91 15.80
C SER A 135 16.68 1.38 15.02
N MET A 136 16.13 0.51 14.15
CA MET A 136 14.93 0.79 13.38
C MET A 136 13.74 1.01 14.31
N TYR A 137 13.50 0.09 15.24
CA TYR A 137 12.35 0.16 16.14
C TYR A 137 12.46 1.25 17.20
N LYS A 138 13.69 1.64 17.62
CA LYS A 138 13.88 2.85 18.41
C LYS A 138 13.36 4.09 17.68
N LYS A 139 13.65 4.20 16.38
CA LYS A 139 13.15 5.31 15.54
C LYS A 139 11.65 5.24 15.31
N ILE A 140 11.11 4.05 15.00
CA ILE A 140 9.68 3.84 14.79
C ILE A 140 8.87 4.19 16.04
N ARG A 141 9.31 3.78 17.23
CA ARG A 141 8.61 4.08 18.49
C ARG A 141 8.57 5.58 18.82
N SER A 142 9.57 6.35 18.38
CA SER A 142 9.60 7.81 18.57
C SER A 142 8.90 8.59 17.45
N HIS A 143 8.53 7.92 16.35
CA HIS A 143 7.87 8.55 15.22
C HIS A 143 6.38 8.76 15.52
N PRO A 144 5.81 9.97 15.28
CA PRO A 144 4.39 10.20 15.47
C PRO A 144 3.56 9.35 14.49
N THR A 145 2.32 9.07 14.86
CA THR A 145 1.42 8.31 13.97
C THR A 145 1.01 9.15 12.77
N THR A 146 0.70 8.51 11.64
CA THR A 146 0.11 9.15 10.45
C THR A 146 -1.10 10.00 10.81
N LEU A 147 -1.98 9.50 11.68
CA LEU A 147 -3.14 10.22 12.20
C LEU A 147 -2.75 11.53 12.88
N LYS A 148 -1.73 11.51 13.73
CA LYS A 148 -1.23 12.72 14.40
C LYS A 148 -0.63 13.70 13.41
N ILE A 149 0.24 13.22 12.53
CA ILE A 149 0.91 14.05 11.50
C ILE A 149 -0.14 14.76 10.63
N TYR A 150 -1.10 13.98 10.12
CA TYR A 150 -2.12 14.53 9.23
C TYR A 150 -3.13 15.42 9.94
N GLY A 151 -3.54 15.06 11.16
CA GLY A 151 -4.42 15.89 11.97
C GLY A 151 -3.80 17.25 12.31
N GLU A 152 -2.52 17.27 12.72
CA GLU A 152 -1.79 18.52 12.97
C GLU A 152 -1.67 19.36 11.68
N LYS A 153 -1.42 18.73 10.52
CA LYS A 153 -1.42 19.42 9.22
C LYS A 153 -2.76 20.11 8.96
N LEU A 154 -3.88 19.38 9.06
CA LEU A 154 -5.21 19.91 8.77
C LEU A 154 -5.62 21.04 9.73
N ILE A 155 -5.21 20.97 10.99
CA ILE A 155 -5.44 22.04 11.97
C ILE A 155 -4.61 23.28 11.62
N ASN A 156 -3.33 23.11 11.28
CA ASN A 156 -2.43 24.20 10.94
C ASN A 156 -2.85 24.90 9.64
N ASP A 157 -3.37 24.15 8.68
CA ASP A 157 -3.89 24.67 7.40
C ASP A 157 -5.28 25.33 7.55
N GLY A 158 -5.89 25.23 8.74
CA GLY A 158 -7.22 25.76 9.01
C GLY A 158 -8.37 24.98 8.36
N THR A 159 -8.10 23.77 7.87
CA THR A 159 -9.13 22.91 7.24
C THR A 159 -10.13 22.39 8.28
N ILE A 160 -9.64 22.04 9.47
CA ILE A 160 -10.45 21.64 10.63
C ILE A 160 -9.93 22.38 11.86
N ASN A 161 -10.77 22.53 12.87
CA ASN A 161 -10.32 23.02 14.17
C ASN A 161 -9.99 21.85 15.11
N LYS A 162 -9.30 22.15 16.22
CA LYS A 162 -8.90 21.11 17.18
C LYS A 162 -10.10 20.38 17.81
N SER A 163 -11.20 21.08 18.06
CA SER A 163 -12.42 20.48 18.63
C SER A 163 -13.04 19.46 17.68
N ASP A 164 -13.06 19.77 16.37
CA ASP A 164 -13.56 18.84 15.36
C ASP A 164 -12.69 17.60 15.27
N PHE A 165 -11.37 17.78 15.31
CA PHE A 165 -10.42 16.66 15.31
C PHE A 165 -10.61 15.76 16.53
N ASP A 166 -10.70 16.32 17.72
CA ASP A 166 -10.90 15.58 18.97
C ASP A 166 -12.25 14.84 18.96
N CYS A 167 -13.30 15.45 18.39
CA CYS A 167 -14.61 14.83 18.21
C CYS A 167 -14.56 13.63 17.26
N LEU A 168 -13.85 13.74 16.12
CA LEU A 168 -13.69 12.63 15.18
C LEU A 168 -12.95 11.45 15.80
N LEU A 169 -11.92 11.70 16.62
CA LEU A 169 -11.20 10.66 17.34
C LEU A 169 -12.11 9.93 18.33
N TYR A 170 -12.85 10.69 19.14
CA TYR A 170 -13.78 10.12 20.13
C TYR A 170 -14.86 9.24 19.49
N THR A 171 -15.44 9.68 18.38
CA THR A 171 -16.47 8.90 17.67
C THR A 171 -15.92 7.63 17.03
N SER A 172 -14.68 7.64 16.58
CA SER A 172 -13.99 6.45 16.06
C SER A 172 -13.75 5.43 17.17
N ASP A 173 -13.19 5.86 18.31
CA ASP A 173 -12.92 4.98 19.45
C ASP A 173 -14.22 4.35 20.01
N ALA A 174 -15.31 5.11 20.06
CA ALA A 174 -16.62 4.61 20.52
C ALA A 174 -17.21 3.54 19.56
N ALA A 175 -16.93 3.60 18.28
CA ALA A 175 -17.34 2.58 17.32
C ALA A 175 -16.56 1.26 17.49
N ASP A 176 -15.29 1.33 17.86
CA ASP A 176 -14.45 0.15 18.12
C ASP A 176 -14.84 -0.56 19.43
N ASP A 177 -15.32 0.18 20.44
CA ASP A 177 -15.79 -0.39 21.72
C ASP A 177 -17.12 -1.15 21.60
N LEU A 178 -17.94 -0.85 20.60
CA LEU A 178 -19.21 -1.56 20.35
C LEU A 178 -19.01 -2.90 19.64
N GLY A 179 -17.81 -3.21 19.20
CA GLY A 179 -17.45 -4.45 18.49
C GLY A 179 -16.79 -5.52 19.37
N ARG A 180 -16.75 -5.35 20.70
CA ARG A 180 -16.15 -6.31 21.63
C ARG A 180 -17.19 -7.05 22.45
#